data_0467aa5f794ae6c8be6576d2c6dd27c6
#
_entry.id   0467aa5f794ae6c8be6576d2c6dd27c6
#
_cell.length_a   1.000
_cell.length_b   1.000
_cell.length_c   1.000
_cell.angle_alpha   90.00
_cell.angle_beta   90.00
_cell.angle_gamma   90.00
#
_symmetry.space_group_name_H-M   'P 1'
#
loop_
_entity.id
_entity.type
_entity.pdbx_description
1 polymer ?
#
loop_
_entity_poly.entity_id
_entity_poly.type
_entity_poly.pdbx_seq_one_letter_code
_entity_poly.pdbx_strand_id
1 'polypeptide(L)'
;MTPVLKPVVLATLLAVLAAPAMAQPAAAANGSVAAAQAVTAPAVARHYAQLVLASYEDTLAGALTLQKAVQSFTAAPSDEGLKAARKAWLDAREFYGQTEAFRFYGGPIDDKNGPEGRINAWPMDESYVDYVKDAPNAGIINTRKTAISKKQLASLNERNGEENIATGWHAIEFLLWGQDLSTTGPGNRSFEDFVDGKKPNADRRRQYLQVVTELLVDDLRSLTKAWAPTATSYRAKFERGGMESVRKMFVGLGSLSRGELAGERLEVALASQDQEDEHSCFSDNTHRDVVANAKGIQNVWLGQYKRADGSTLGGASLRELVAAKNPALAERTTQQIAASVAAAEGIQAPFDREIVGAKDAPGRLRVQKTIDSLVQQSKDLVEAANAAGITKLTLVKP
;
A
#
# COMPACT_ATOMS: atom_id res chain seq x y z
N MET A 1 33.56 -57.64 -31.62
CA MET A 1 32.82 -58.86 -31.90
C MET A 1 31.98 -59.21 -30.68
N THR A 2 30.74 -58.85 -30.76
CA THR A 2 29.66 -59.14 -29.81
C THR A 2 28.90 -60.35 -30.25
N PRO A 3 28.18 -61.02 -29.37
CA PRO A 3 26.79 -61.25 -29.75
C PRO A 3 25.77 -60.89 -28.70
N VAL A 4 24.65 -60.44 -29.24
CA VAL A 4 23.36 -60.08 -28.64
C VAL A 4 22.58 -61.33 -28.23
N LEU A 5 22.03 -61.36 -27.01
CA LEU A 5 21.02 -62.34 -26.61
C LEU A 5 19.67 -61.62 -26.40
N LYS A 6 18.65 -62.11 -27.13
CA LYS A 6 17.23 -61.74 -26.92
C LYS A 6 16.60 -62.66 -25.88
N PRO A 7 15.68 -62.22 -25.00
CA PRO A 7 14.85 -63.11 -24.22
C PRO A 7 13.56 -63.51 -24.91
N VAL A 8 13.19 -64.77 -24.74
CA VAL A 8 12.00 -65.45 -25.18
C VAL A 8 10.83 -65.10 -24.25
N VAL A 9 9.68 -64.74 -24.84
CA VAL A 9 8.43 -64.53 -24.11
C VAL A 9 7.68 -65.85 -24.06
N LEU A 10 7.39 -66.31 -22.85
CA LEU A 10 6.53 -67.50 -22.59
C LEU A 10 5.11 -66.99 -22.23
N ALA A 11 4.14 -67.28 -23.09
CA ALA A 11 2.74 -66.96 -22.86
C ALA A 11 2.06 -68.16 -22.15
N THR A 12 1.56 -67.92 -20.96
CA THR A 12 0.68 -68.88 -20.25
C THR A 12 -0.78 -68.42 -20.37
N LEU A 13 -1.59 -69.24 -21.03
CA LEU A 13 -3.05 -69.08 -21.05
C LEU A 13 -3.62 -69.53 -19.68
N LEU A 14 -4.34 -68.67 -18.99
CA LEU A 14 -5.26 -69.07 -17.92
C LEU A 14 -6.70 -68.89 -18.41
N ALA A 15 -7.44 -70.00 -18.40
CA ALA A 15 -8.88 -70.01 -18.63
C ALA A 15 -9.62 -69.55 -17.39
N VAL A 16 -10.42 -68.47 -17.48
CA VAL A 16 -11.27 -68.00 -16.40
C VAL A 16 -12.70 -68.43 -16.64
N LEU A 17 -13.23 -69.24 -15.72
CA LEU A 17 -14.63 -69.60 -15.63
C LEU A 17 -15.47 -68.39 -15.20
N ALA A 18 -16.47 -68.06 -16.04
CA ALA A 18 -17.45 -67.02 -15.77
C ALA A 18 -18.53 -67.52 -14.79
N ALA A 19 -18.67 -66.86 -13.62
CA ALA A 19 -19.85 -66.98 -12.78
C ALA A 19 -20.76 -65.76 -12.98
N PRO A 20 -22.08 -65.89 -12.92
CA PRO A 20 -23.00 -64.80 -13.17
C PRO A 20 -23.02 -63.82 -11.99
N ALA A 21 -22.69 -62.57 -12.24
CA ALA A 21 -22.79 -61.50 -11.29
C ALA A 21 -24.26 -61.09 -11.10
N MET A 22 -24.75 -61.26 -9.88
CA MET A 22 -26.02 -60.67 -9.43
C MET A 22 -25.86 -59.16 -9.38
N ALA A 23 -26.70 -58.42 -10.09
CA ALA A 23 -26.76 -56.96 -10.07
C ALA A 23 -27.29 -56.48 -8.69
N GLN A 24 -26.45 -55.82 -7.91
CA GLN A 24 -26.90 -55.00 -6.77
C GLN A 24 -27.45 -53.69 -7.30
N PRO A 25 -28.58 -53.19 -6.75
CA PRO A 25 -29.08 -51.88 -7.09
C PRO A 25 -28.11 -50.80 -6.60
N ALA A 26 -27.70 -49.90 -7.49
CA ALA A 26 -26.86 -48.76 -7.19
C ALA A 26 -27.58 -47.87 -6.13
N ALA A 27 -27.01 -47.81 -4.95
CA ALA A 27 -27.40 -46.79 -3.97
C ALA A 27 -27.13 -45.41 -4.59
N ALA A 28 -28.20 -44.65 -4.81
CA ALA A 28 -28.11 -43.24 -5.19
C ALA A 28 -27.27 -42.51 -4.11
N ALA A 29 -26.06 -42.14 -4.47
CA ALA A 29 -25.26 -41.24 -3.67
C ALA A 29 -25.96 -39.87 -3.71
N ASN A 30 -26.81 -39.62 -2.72
CA ASN A 30 -27.24 -38.27 -2.39
C ASN A 30 -26.00 -37.47 -1.90
N GLY A 31 -25.22 -37.01 -2.86
CA GLY A 31 -24.25 -35.95 -2.62
C GLY A 31 -25.03 -34.69 -2.26
N SER A 32 -25.26 -34.47 -0.97
CA SER A 32 -25.66 -33.17 -0.49
C SER A 32 -24.52 -32.21 -0.87
N VAL A 33 -24.71 -31.46 -1.94
CA VAL A 33 -23.93 -30.27 -2.20
C VAL A 33 -24.18 -29.41 -0.95
N ALA A 34 -23.22 -29.40 -0.03
CA ALA A 34 -23.24 -28.50 1.10
C ALA A 34 -23.43 -27.09 0.52
N ALA A 35 -24.61 -26.51 0.73
CA ALA A 35 -24.88 -25.14 0.32
C ALA A 35 -23.78 -24.27 0.93
N ALA A 36 -22.96 -23.66 0.09
CA ALA A 36 -21.89 -22.77 0.54
C ALA A 36 -22.54 -21.77 1.50
N GLN A 37 -22.12 -21.77 2.77
CA GLN A 37 -22.69 -20.86 3.75
C GLN A 37 -22.53 -19.44 3.23
N ALA A 38 -23.66 -18.72 3.14
CA ALA A 38 -23.67 -17.34 2.65
C ALA A 38 -22.72 -16.49 3.50
N VAL A 39 -21.82 -15.76 2.84
CA VAL A 39 -20.86 -14.86 3.48
C VAL A 39 -21.65 -13.80 4.27
N THR A 40 -21.26 -13.58 5.52
CA THR A 40 -21.92 -12.64 6.43
C THR A 40 -21.05 -11.43 6.73
N ALA A 41 -21.67 -10.28 7.04
CA ALA A 41 -20.94 -9.08 7.42
C ALA A 41 -19.95 -9.29 8.60
N PRO A 42 -20.28 -10.04 9.66
CA PRO A 42 -19.31 -10.38 10.70
C PRO A 42 -18.12 -11.23 10.19
N ALA A 43 -18.34 -12.12 9.24
CA ALA A 43 -17.25 -12.91 8.65
C ALA A 43 -16.30 -12.02 7.84
N VAL A 44 -16.85 -11.11 7.02
CA VAL A 44 -16.10 -10.12 6.26
C VAL A 44 -15.31 -9.19 7.19
N ALA A 45 -15.94 -8.67 8.25
CA ALA A 45 -15.27 -7.79 9.21
C ALA A 45 -14.11 -8.48 9.93
N ARG A 46 -14.26 -9.76 10.33
CA ARG A 46 -13.17 -10.54 10.94
C ARG A 46 -12.03 -10.78 9.97
N HIS A 47 -12.34 -11.15 8.74
CA HIS A 47 -11.30 -11.38 7.73
C HIS A 47 -10.57 -10.09 7.34
N TYR A 48 -11.31 -8.99 7.15
CA TYR A 48 -10.70 -7.67 6.93
C TYR A 48 -9.73 -7.29 8.05
N ALA A 49 -10.10 -7.51 9.31
CA ALA A 49 -9.23 -7.22 10.45
C ALA A 49 -7.93 -8.06 10.45
N GLN A 50 -7.98 -9.31 9.94
CA GLN A 50 -6.80 -10.14 9.72
C GLN A 50 -5.92 -9.59 8.59
N LEU A 51 -6.54 -9.17 7.49
CA LEU A 51 -5.86 -8.59 6.33
C LEU A 51 -5.16 -7.29 6.71
N VAL A 52 -5.82 -6.40 7.45
CA VAL A 52 -5.25 -5.13 7.93
C VAL A 52 -4.04 -5.40 8.83
N LEU A 53 -4.17 -6.31 9.80
CA LEU A 53 -3.04 -6.66 10.67
C LEU A 53 -1.86 -7.20 9.85
N ALA A 54 -2.09 -8.15 8.95
CA ALA A 54 -1.05 -8.73 8.12
C ALA A 54 -0.33 -7.68 7.26
N SER A 55 -1.08 -6.73 6.68
CA SER A 55 -0.52 -5.64 5.88
C SER A 55 0.34 -4.68 6.72
N TYR A 56 -0.11 -4.32 7.94
CA TYR A 56 0.71 -3.50 8.83
C TYR A 56 1.92 -4.24 9.41
N GLU A 57 1.84 -5.56 9.63
CA GLU A 57 3.00 -6.36 10.02
C GLU A 57 4.08 -6.37 8.93
N ASP A 58 3.70 -6.55 7.67
CA ASP A 58 4.64 -6.54 6.54
C ASP A 58 5.22 -5.15 6.31
N THR A 59 4.41 -4.09 6.44
CA THR A 59 4.86 -2.70 6.41
C THR A 59 5.86 -2.40 7.53
N LEU A 60 5.57 -2.84 8.75
CA LEU A 60 6.48 -2.69 9.90
C LEU A 60 7.80 -3.45 9.67
N ALA A 61 7.76 -4.64 9.10
CA ALA A 61 8.96 -5.41 8.76
C ALA A 61 9.82 -4.67 7.71
N GLY A 62 9.20 -4.07 6.70
CA GLY A 62 9.86 -3.20 5.74
C GLY A 62 10.49 -1.97 6.40
N ALA A 63 9.76 -1.28 7.27
CA ALA A 63 10.27 -0.11 8.01
C ALA A 63 11.42 -0.47 8.97
N LEU A 64 11.41 -1.65 9.59
CA LEU A 64 12.52 -2.15 10.40
C LEU A 64 13.76 -2.47 9.54
N THR A 65 13.56 -2.93 8.32
CA THR A 65 14.66 -3.11 7.34
C THR A 65 15.25 -1.78 6.92
N LEU A 66 14.40 -0.78 6.64
CA LEU A 66 14.83 0.61 6.39
C LEU A 66 15.60 1.17 7.58
N GLN A 67 15.10 1.00 8.80
CA GLN A 67 15.77 1.47 10.01
C GLN A 67 17.19 0.90 10.14
N LYS A 68 17.38 -0.40 9.88
CA LYS A 68 18.71 -1.02 9.90
C LYS A 68 19.63 -0.44 8.81
N ALA A 69 19.11 -0.23 7.59
CA ALA A 69 19.88 0.36 6.51
C ALA A 69 20.30 1.81 6.84
N VAL A 70 19.39 2.60 7.41
CA VAL A 70 19.66 3.96 7.88
C VAL A 70 20.71 3.97 9.00
N GLN A 71 20.61 3.08 9.98
CA GLN A 71 21.60 2.96 11.06
C GLN A 71 22.99 2.62 10.53
N SER A 72 23.08 1.68 9.60
CA SER A 72 24.35 1.32 8.96
C SER A 72 24.92 2.47 8.14
N PHE A 73 24.10 3.12 7.33
CA PHE A 73 24.49 4.27 6.53
C PHE A 73 24.98 5.45 7.39
N THR A 74 24.24 5.80 8.43
CA THR A 74 24.59 6.97 9.27
C THR A 74 25.78 6.70 10.18
N ALA A 75 26.09 5.46 10.51
CA ALA A 75 27.30 5.08 11.25
C ALA A 75 28.56 5.18 10.39
N ALA A 76 28.48 4.88 9.10
CA ALA A 76 29.58 4.94 8.15
C ALA A 76 29.05 5.41 6.76
N PRO A 77 28.84 6.71 6.56
CA PRO A 77 28.26 7.23 5.34
C PRO A 77 29.08 6.87 4.09
N SER A 78 28.45 6.24 3.12
CA SER A 78 29.02 5.86 1.82
C SER A 78 27.93 5.87 0.75
N ASP A 79 28.35 5.86 -0.52
CA ASP A 79 27.43 5.79 -1.65
C ASP A 79 26.62 4.48 -1.64
N GLU A 80 27.27 3.37 -1.32
CA GLU A 80 26.61 2.06 -1.20
C GLU A 80 25.60 2.03 -0.04
N GLY A 81 25.95 2.66 1.10
CA GLY A 81 25.06 2.77 2.26
C GLY A 81 23.83 3.61 1.93
N LEU A 82 24.00 4.74 1.22
CA LEU A 82 22.89 5.58 0.78
C LEU A 82 21.98 4.84 -0.21
N LYS A 83 22.54 4.15 -1.19
CA LYS A 83 21.78 3.31 -2.15
C LYS A 83 21.01 2.20 -1.44
N ALA A 84 21.61 1.56 -0.43
CA ALA A 84 20.93 0.53 0.36
C ALA A 84 19.75 1.11 1.17
N ALA A 85 19.90 2.30 1.76
CA ALA A 85 18.82 2.97 2.48
C ALA A 85 17.69 3.40 1.53
N ARG A 86 18.01 3.97 0.36
CA ARG A 86 17.03 4.29 -0.69
C ARG A 86 16.25 3.05 -1.14
N LYS A 87 16.94 1.96 -1.41
CA LYS A 87 16.29 0.70 -1.80
C LYS A 87 15.36 0.18 -0.72
N ALA A 88 15.78 0.20 0.54
CA ALA A 88 14.95 -0.26 1.66
C ALA A 88 13.69 0.62 1.84
N TRP A 89 13.77 1.92 1.55
CA TRP A 89 12.61 2.81 1.54
C TRP A 89 11.64 2.43 0.42
N LEU A 90 12.12 2.28 -0.83
CA LEU A 90 11.31 1.87 -1.97
C LEU A 90 10.61 0.52 -1.74
N ASP A 91 11.35 -0.47 -1.25
CA ASP A 91 10.79 -1.80 -0.95
C ASP A 91 9.68 -1.74 0.13
N ALA A 92 9.86 -0.91 1.16
CA ALA A 92 8.88 -0.75 2.23
C ALA A 92 7.62 0.00 1.77
N ARG A 93 7.75 0.96 0.86
CA ARG A 93 6.62 1.71 0.28
C ARG A 93 5.64 0.80 -0.49
N GLU A 94 6.11 -0.27 -1.12
CA GLU A 94 5.25 -1.25 -1.80
C GLU A 94 4.22 -1.89 -0.87
N PHE A 95 4.56 -2.09 0.42
CA PHE A 95 3.64 -2.60 1.43
C PHE A 95 2.81 -1.49 2.06
N TYR A 96 3.44 -0.37 2.40
CA TYR A 96 2.73 0.76 3.01
C TYR A 96 1.63 1.29 2.10
N GLY A 97 1.89 1.53 0.81
CA GLY A 97 0.90 2.07 -0.12
C GLY A 97 -0.38 1.23 -0.21
N GLN A 98 -0.32 -0.08 0.02
CA GLN A 98 -1.51 -0.93 0.06
C GLN A 98 -2.35 -0.70 1.33
N THR A 99 -1.76 -0.18 2.41
CA THR A 99 -2.48 0.12 3.66
C THR A 99 -3.33 1.39 3.58
N GLU A 100 -3.15 2.22 2.56
CA GLU A 100 -3.96 3.41 2.33
C GLU A 100 -5.46 3.09 2.19
N ALA A 101 -5.80 1.87 1.78
CA ALA A 101 -7.18 1.37 1.75
C ALA A 101 -7.85 1.23 3.15
N PHE A 102 -7.09 1.41 4.23
CA PHE A 102 -7.58 1.30 5.62
C PHE A 102 -7.81 2.65 6.30
N ARG A 103 -7.88 3.73 5.51
CA ARG A 103 -8.09 5.13 5.94
C ARG A 103 -9.52 5.60 5.72
N PHE A 104 -9.79 6.85 6.05
CA PHE A 104 -11.00 7.64 5.74
C PHE A 104 -12.25 7.30 6.54
N TYR A 105 -12.17 6.46 7.55
CA TYR A 105 -13.33 6.08 8.37
C TYR A 105 -13.14 6.29 9.88
N GLY A 106 -12.13 7.06 10.28
CA GLY A 106 -11.81 7.33 11.68
C GLY A 106 -11.32 6.07 12.40
N GLY A 107 -10.48 5.29 11.74
CA GLY A 107 -9.79 4.13 12.28
C GLY A 107 -8.51 4.50 13.05
N PRO A 108 -7.74 3.51 13.52
CA PRO A 108 -6.54 3.76 14.32
C PRO A 108 -5.47 4.65 13.66
N ILE A 109 -5.45 4.70 12.33
CA ILE A 109 -4.48 5.51 11.59
C ILE A 109 -4.94 6.98 11.50
N ASP A 110 -6.23 7.23 11.32
CA ASP A 110 -6.80 8.53 10.95
C ASP A 110 -7.93 9.01 11.87
N ASP A 111 -8.05 8.45 13.08
CA ASP A 111 -8.86 9.09 14.11
C ASP A 111 -8.15 10.37 14.62
N LYS A 112 -8.82 11.15 15.45
CA LYS A 112 -8.28 12.43 15.97
C LYS A 112 -6.92 12.33 16.67
N ASN A 113 -6.48 11.14 17.04
CA ASN A 113 -5.18 10.85 17.67
C ASN A 113 -4.33 9.94 16.78
N GLY A 114 -4.82 9.59 15.61
CA GLY A 114 -4.15 8.70 14.67
C GLY A 114 -2.82 9.29 14.19
N PRO A 115 -1.88 8.44 13.82
CA PRO A 115 -0.55 8.88 13.42
C PRO A 115 -0.44 9.20 11.93
N GLU A 116 -1.53 9.31 11.17
CA GLU A 116 -1.51 9.47 9.72
C GLU A 116 -0.64 10.65 9.30
N GLY A 117 -0.88 11.85 9.83
CA GLY A 117 -0.10 13.05 9.51
C GLY A 117 1.39 12.95 9.90
N ARG A 118 1.76 12.05 10.84
CA ARG A 118 3.17 11.78 11.14
C ARG A 118 3.79 10.67 10.29
N ILE A 119 2.97 9.83 9.65
CA ILE A 119 3.43 8.71 8.83
C ILE A 119 3.56 9.12 7.36
N ASN A 120 2.55 9.82 6.81
CA ASN A 120 2.46 10.00 5.35
C ASN A 120 1.88 11.35 4.91
N ALA A 121 1.94 12.39 5.75
CA ALA A 121 1.53 13.72 5.34
C ALA A 121 2.34 14.21 4.12
N TRP A 122 1.65 14.91 3.22
CA TRP A 122 2.10 15.44 1.94
C TRP A 122 1.09 16.52 1.49
N PRO A 123 1.46 17.56 0.72
CA PRO A 123 2.80 17.89 0.24
C PRO A 123 3.74 18.42 1.32
N MET A 124 5.06 18.50 1.02
CA MET A 124 6.09 18.86 1.98
C MET A 124 6.92 20.06 1.54
N ASP A 125 7.04 21.10 2.39
CA ASP A 125 8.06 22.14 2.24
C ASP A 125 9.42 21.59 2.70
N GLU A 126 10.32 21.31 1.75
CA GLU A 126 11.65 20.77 2.04
C GLU A 126 12.51 21.73 2.87
N SER A 127 12.32 23.03 2.66
CA SER A 127 13.03 24.07 3.38
C SER A 127 12.73 24.06 4.89
N TYR A 128 11.62 23.42 5.29
CA TYR A 128 11.29 23.21 6.69
C TYR A 128 12.22 22.20 7.38
N VAL A 129 12.72 21.20 6.66
CA VAL A 129 13.56 20.12 7.21
C VAL A 129 15.04 20.39 7.04
N ASP A 130 15.50 20.73 5.83
CA ASP A 130 16.92 20.88 5.49
C ASP A 130 17.12 21.99 4.45
N TYR A 131 18.36 22.22 4.06
CA TYR A 131 18.71 23.15 3.01
C TYR A 131 18.09 22.74 1.67
N VAL A 132 17.74 23.75 0.89
CA VAL A 132 17.36 23.65 -0.51
C VAL A 132 18.26 24.56 -1.35
N LYS A 133 18.18 24.46 -2.69
CA LYS A 133 19.04 25.18 -3.64
C LYS A 133 19.18 26.68 -3.30
N ASP A 134 18.07 27.35 -3.05
CA ASP A 134 18.05 28.81 -2.86
C ASP A 134 18.06 29.23 -1.37
N ALA A 135 18.06 28.27 -0.45
CA ALA A 135 18.08 28.49 0.99
C ALA A 135 19.05 27.53 1.72
N PRO A 136 20.37 27.76 1.61
CA PRO A 136 21.40 26.83 2.06
C PRO A 136 21.48 26.66 3.59
N ASN A 137 20.79 27.48 4.36
CA ASN A 137 20.76 27.44 5.82
C ASN A 137 19.34 27.19 6.37
N ALA A 138 18.39 26.81 5.52
CA ALA A 138 17.02 26.53 5.91
C ALA A 138 16.90 25.25 6.73
N GLY A 139 15.80 25.14 7.43
CA GLY A 139 15.32 23.92 8.04
C GLY A 139 15.73 23.64 9.46
N ILE A 140 15.05 22.67 10.05
CA ILE A 140 15.26 22.19 11.41
C ILE A 140 16.70 21.71 11.62
N ILE A 141 17.27 21.04 10.62
CA ILE A 141 18.64 20.52 10.67
C ILE A 141 19.65 21.67 10.86
N ASN A 142 19.44 22.79 10.19
CA ASN A 142 20.35 23.93 10.23
C ASN A 142 20.05 24.89 11.41
N THR A 143 18.93 24.70 12.09
CA THR A 143 18.55 25.45 13.28
C THR A 143 19.08 24.79 14.57
N ARG A 144 20.34 25.04 14.93
CA ARG A 144 21.05 24.39 16.05
C ARG A 144 20.33 24.43 17.39
N LYS A 145 19.49 25.44 17.66
CA LYS A 145 18.69 25.56 18.89
C LYS A 145 17.53 24.56 18.96
N THR A 146 17.09 24.02 17.83
CA THR A 146 16.02 23.03 17.76
C THR A 146 16.57 21.65 18.09
N ALA A 147 16.07 21.02 19.14
CA ALA A 147 16.44 19.65 19.49
C ALA A 147 15.89 18.66 18.46
N ILE A 148 16.69 17.66 18.10
CA ILE A 148 16.29 16.55 17.22
C ILE A 148 15.97 15.35 18.12
N SER A 149 14.69 15.15 18.39
CA SER A 149 14.16 14.02 19.15
C SER A 149 12.77 13.63 18.63
N LYS A 150 12.34 12.40 18.86
CA LYS A 150 11.01 11.92 18.42
C LYS A 150 9.89 12.86 18.90
N LYS A 151 9.91 13.24 20.17
CA LYS A 151 8.91 14.17 20.74
C LYS A 151 8.93 15.53 20.06
N GLN A 152 10.11 16.09 19.81
CA GLN A 152 10.24 17.41 19.20
C GLN A 152 9.81 17.40 17.75
N LEU A 153 10.29 16.43 16.95
CA LEU A 153 9.89 16.32 15.53
C LEU A 153 8.39 16.09 15.39
N ALA A 154 7.80 15.19 16.18
CA ALA A 154 6.35 15.01 16.19
C ALA A 154 5.57 16.28 16.55
N SER A 155 6.12 17.16 17.42
CA SER A 155 5.47 18.43 17.78
C SER A 155 5.68 19.55 16.76
N LEU A 156 6.60 19.36 15.83
CA LEU A 156 6.89 20.30 14.74
C LEU A 156 6.14 19.94 13.47
N ASN A 157 5.72 18.69 13.35
CA ASN A 157 5.00 18.21 12.16
C ASN A 157 3.69 19.00 11.97
N GLU A 158 3.45 19.50 10.77
CA GLU A 158 2.32 20.37 10.37
C GLU A 158 2.17 21.65 11.21
N ARG A 159 3.22 22.04 11.93
CA ARG A 159 3.17 23.21 12.80
C ARG A 159 3.23 24.50 11.98
N ASN A 160 2.18 25.33 12.09
CA ASN A 160 2.00 26.62 11.41
C ASN A 160 1.76 26.51 9.90
N GLY A 161 1.55 25.33 9.36
CA GLY A 161 1.24 25.06 7.96
C GLY A 161 1.17 23.56 7.70
N GLU A 162 0.24 23.12 6.87
CA GLU A 162 0.06 21.72 6.53
C GLU A 162 1.28 21.13 5.77
N GLU A 163 2.00 21.97 5.02
CA GLU A 163 3.21 21.58 4.28
C GLU A 163 4.46 21.49 5.17
N ASN A 164 4.38 21.94 6.45
CA ASN A 164 5.49 21.89 7.40
C ASN A 164 5.72 20.46 7.93
N ILE A 165 5.97 19.53 7.03
CA ILE A 165 6.15 18.11 7.34
C ILE A 165 7.55 17.87 7.91
N ALA A 166 7.60 17.33 9.13
CA ALA A 166 8.86 17.05 9.84
C ALA A 166 9.13 15.56 10.04
N THR A 167 8.16 14.69 9.72
CA THR A 167 8.22 13.25 10.03
C THR A 167 7.65 12.41 8.89
N GLY A 168 7.73 11.10 9.02
CA GLY A 168 7.10 10.16 8.11
C GLY A 168 7.93 9.81 6.88
N TRP A 169 7.24 9.14 5.95
CA TRP A 169 7.87 8.60 4.74
C TRP A 169 8.52 9.69 3.89
N HIS A 170 7.85 10.84 3.69
CA HIS A 170 8.34 11.89 2.79
C HIS A 170 9.49 12.68 3.39
N ALA A 171 9.53 12.90 4.71
CA ALA A 171 10.70 13.48 5.37
C ALA A 171 11.93 12.55 5.27
N ILE A 172 11.75 11.22 5.38
CA ILE A 172 12.82 10.26 5.15
C ILE A 172 13.25 10.26 3.69
N GLU A 173 12.31 10.28 2.77
CA GLU A 173 12.53 10.37 1.33
C GLU A 173 13.38 11.58 0.97
N PHE A 174 12.96 12.77 1.39
CA PHE A 174 13.72 14.00 1.18
C PHE A 174 15.14 13.93 1.76
N LEU A 175 15.32 13.35 2.94
CA LEU A 175 16.66 13.19 3.52
C LEU A 175 17.55 12.25 2.70
N LEU A 176 16.98 11.22 2.09
CA LEU A 176 17.73 10.26 1.29
C LEU A 176 18.01 10.74 -0.14
N TRP A 177 17.06 11.41 -0.81
CA TRP A 177 17.22 11.85 -2.20
C TRP A 177 17.55 13.32 -2.33
N GLY A 178 17.19 14.17 -1.35
CA GLY A 178 17.30 15.62 -1.46
C GLY A 178 16.23 16.20 -2.36
N GLN A 179 16.34 17.50 -2.62
CA GLN A 179 15.47 18.20 -3.56
C GLN A 179 15.63 17.60 -4.96
N ASP A 180 14.52 17.33 -5.61
CA ASP A 180 14.54 16.96 -7.03
C ASP A 180 14.51 18.20 -7.91
N LEU A 181 15.55 18.40 -8.68
CA LEU A 181 15.70 19.48 -9.65
C LEU A 181 15.82 18.94 -11.07
N SER A 182 15.60 17.64 -11.25
CA SER A 182 15.75 16.93 -12.52
C SER A 182 14.35 16.70 -13.13
N THR A 183 14.26 16.77 -14.43
CA THR A 183 13.06 16.35 -15.19
C THR A 183 13.20 14.95 -15.76
N THR A 184 14.22 14.19 -15.32
CA THR A 184 14.57 12.91 -15.97
C THR A 184 14.93 11.80 -14.99
N GLY A 185 14.86 12.06 -13.72
CA GLY A 185 15.18 11.09 -12.67
C GLY A 185 15.22 11.76 -11.29
N PRO A 186 15.22 10.98 -10.22
CA PRO A 186 15.00 11.43 -8.85
C PRO A 186 16.07 12.37 -8.33
N GLY A 187 15.81 12.98 -7.19
CA GLY A 187 16.76 13.77 -6.43
C GLY A 187 18.08 13.03 -6.20
N ASN A 188 19.20 13.74 -6.21
CA ASN A 188 20.53 13.16 -6.18
C ASN A 188 21.40 13.70 -5.04
N ARG A 189 20.89 13.61 -3.81
CA ARG A 189 21.67 13.97 -2.61
C ARG A 189 22.92 13.09 -2.51
N SER A 190 24.07 13.73 -2.26
CA SER A 190 25.34 13.02 -2.02
C SER A 190 25.38 12.41 -0.61
N PHE A 191 25.99 11.25 -0.46
CA PHE A 191 26.33 10.70 0.85
C PHE A 191 27.27 11.63 1.66
N GLU A 192 28.03 12.49 0.98
CA GLU A 192 28.93 13.46 1.62
C GLU A 192 28.18 14.48 2.50
N ASP A 193 26.87 14.69 2.26
CA ASP A 193 26.02 15.49 3.13
C ASP A 193 25.94 14.95 4.57
N PHE A 194 26.23 13.69 4.75
CA PHE A 194 26.23 12.97 6.02
C PHE A 194 27.65 12.77 6.59
N VAL A 195 28.71 13.27 5.93
CA VAL A 195 30.11 13.14 6.36
C VAL A 195 30.57 14.39 7.07
N ASP A 196 31.14 14.25 8.27
CA ASP A 196 31.65 15.37 9.05
C ASP A 196 32.75 16.11 8.27
N GLY A 197 32.67 17.45 8.29
CA GLY A 197 33.61 18.32 7.58
C GLY A 197 33.37 18.46 6.08
N LYS A 198 32.48 17.68 5.46
CA LYS A 198 32.11 17.82 4.04
C LYS A 198 30.96 18.82 3.84
N LYS A 199 29.91 18.71 4.65
CA LYS A 199 28.76 19.64 4.65
C LYS A 199 28.42 20.09 6.07
N PRO A 200 27.90 21.32 6.24
CA PRO A 200 27.42 21.81 7.54
C PRO A 200 26.36 20.88 8.15
N ASN A 201 26.41 20.73 9.46
CA ASN A 201 25.40 19.99 10.24
C ASN A 201 25.18 18.51 9.79
N ALA A 202 26.22 17.87 9.26
CA ALA A 202 26.19 16.46 8.88
C ALA A 202 25.80 15.53 10.05
N ASP A 203 26.33 15.81 11.24
CA ASP A 203 25.95 15.13 12.49
C ASP A 203 24.46 15.24 12.81
N ARG A 204 23.88 16.42 12.65
CA ARG A 204 22.45 16.65 12.87
C ARG A 204 21.59 15.99 11.80
N ARG A 205 22.06 15.96 10.56
CA ARG A 205 21.36 15.27 9.45
C ARG A 205 21.30 13.78 9.68
N ARG A 206 22.41 13.16 10.13
CA ARG A 206 22.41 11.74 10.54
C ARG A 206 21.46 11.49 11.71
N GLN A 207 21.50 12.34 12.74
CA GLN A 207 20.59 12.24 13.88
C GLN A 207 19.12 12.37 13.46
N TYR A 208 18.81 13.32 12.57
CA TYR A 208 17.43 13.52 12.09
C TYR A 208 16.93 12.29 11.36
N LEU A 209 17.69 11.77 10.40
CA LEU A 209 17.33 10.58 9.62
C LEU A 209 17.09 9.36 10.52
N GLN A 210 17.93 9.15 11.54
CA GLN A 210 17.71 8.08 12.54
C GLN A 210 16.42 8.29 13.33
N VAL A 211 16.21 9.49 13.88
CA VAL A 211 15.08 9.79 14.76
C VAL A 211 13.74 9.69 14.02
N VAL A 212 13.67 10.22 12.79
CA VAL A 212 12.43 10.17 12.01
C VAL A 212 12.10 8.73 11.59
N THR A 213 13.10 7.92 11.27
CA THR A 213 12.90 6.50 10.93
C THR A 213 12.48 5.70 12.16
N GLU A 214 13.04 5.98 13.34
CA GLU A 214 12.58 5.39 14.60
C GLU A 214 11.14 5.76 14.94
N LEU A 215 10.76 7.00 14.72
CA LEU A 215 9.38 7.47 14.96
C LEU A 215 8.40 6.76 14.03
N LEU A 216 8.74 6.63 12.75
CA LEU A 216 7.94 5.87 11.78
C LEU A 216 7.70 4.42 12.24
N VAL A 217 8.75 3.75 12.72
CA VAL A 217 8.65 2.39 13.26
C VAL A 217 7.74 2.33 14.50
N ASP A 218 7.83 3.32 15.39
CA ASP A 218 6.98 3.38 16.59
C ASP A 218 5.50 3.60 16.22
N ASP A 219 5.22 4.48 15.27
CA ASP A 219 3.85 4.75 14.78
C ASP A 219 3.26 3.49 14.10
N LEU A 220 4.02 2.81 13.24
CA LEU A 220 3.58 1.55 12.62
C LEU A 220 3.36 0.43 13.64
N ARG A 221 4.18 0.33 14.70
CA ARG A 221 3.92 -0.59 15.83
C ARG A 221 2.62 -0.26 16.55
N SER A 222 2.28 1.00 16.69
CA SER A 222 1.02 1.40 17.31
C SER A 222 -0.18 0.87 16.51
N LEU A 223 -0.09 0.89 15.17
CA LEU A 223 -1.12 0.37 14.28
C LEU A 223 -1.22 -1.16 14.35
N THR A 224 -0.11 -1.89 14.31
CA THR A 224 -0.14 -3.35 14.51
C THR A 224 -0.75 -3.73 15.85
N LYS A 225 -0.44 -2.99 16.92
CA LYS A 225 -1.03 -3.19 18.25
C LYS A 225 -2.53 -2.92 18.26
N ALA A 226 -3.00 -1.87 17.58
CA ALA A 226 -4.43 -1.55 17.50
C ALA A 226 -5.24 -2.63 16.77
N TRP A 227 -4.63 -3.31 15.80
CA TRP A 227 -5.24 -4.40 15.05
C TRP A 227 -4.90 -5.81 15.55
N ALA A 228 -4.15 -5.92 16.65
CA ALA A 228 -3.85 -7.21 17.27
C ALA A 228 -5.13 -7.91 17.77
N PRO A 229 -5.20 -9.26 17.77
CA PRO A 229 -6.38 -10.03 18.16
C PRO A 229 -6.53 -10.10 19.69
N THR A 230 -6.63 -8.95 20.36
CA THR A 230 -6.81 -8.84 21.81
C THR A 230 -8.20 -8.28 22.13
N ALA A 231 -8.76 -8.62 23.28
CA ALA A 231 -10.11 -8.23 23.69
C ALA A 231 -10.32 -6.71 23.80
N THR A 232 -9.25 -5.95 24.04
CA THR A 232 -9.27 -4.50 24.26
C THR A 232 -8.81 -3.70 23.04
N SER A 233 -8.41 -4.36 21.95
CA SER A 233 -7.94 -3.69 20.74
C SER A 233 -9.10 -3.05 19.95
N TYR A 234 -8.75 -2.10 19.06
CA TYR A 234 -9.70 -1.56 18.08
C TYR A 234 -10.30 -2.68 17.22
N ARG A 235 -9.48 -3.68 16.83
CA ARG A 235 -9.90 -4.86 16.10
C ARG A 235 -11.12 -5.54 16.73
N ALA A 236 -11.10 -5.79 18.05
CA ALA A 236 -12.19 -6.44 18.74
C ALA A 236 -13.52 -5.65 18.62
N LYS A 237 -13.47 -4.31 18.64
CA LYS A 237 -14.62 -3.45 18.38
C LYS A 237 -15.07 -3.52 16.91
N PHE A 238 -14.11 -3.49 15.99
CA PHE A 238 -14.39 -3.55 14.55
C PHE A 238 -15.05 -4.87 14.16
N GLU A 239 -14.54 -6.01 14.63
CA GLU A 239 -15.12 -7.33 14.35
C GLU A 239 -16.57 -7.48 14.84
N ARG A 240 -16.93 -6.82 15.95
CA ARG A 240 -18.30 -6.79 16.47
C ARG A 240 -19.22 -5.80 15.75
N GLY A 241 -18.69 -4.92 14.91
CA GLY A 241 -19.45 -3.87 14.26
C GLY A 241 -20.39 -4.34 13.13
N GLY A 242 -20.21 -5.58 12.62
CA GLY A 242 -21.08 -6.13 11.57
C GLY A 242 -21.17 -5.24 10.33
N MET A 243 -22.38 -4.83 9.97
CA MET A 243 -22.62 -3.96 8.80
C MET A 243 -21.98 -2.56 8.94
N GLU A 244 -21.83 -2.03 10.15
CA GLU A 244 -21.12 -0.75 10.33
C GLU A 244 -19.64 -0.88 9.98
N SER A 245 -19.01 -2.02 10.28
CA SER A 245 -17.64 -2.27 9.85
C SER A 245 -17.52 -2.44 8.34
N VAL A 246 -18.49 -3.10 7.71
CA VAL A 246 -18.58 -3.19 6.24
C VAL A 246 -18.75 -1.80 5.62
N ARG A 247 -19.58 -0.93 6.22
CA ARG A 247 -19.73 0.47 5.77
C ARG A 247 -18.41 1.21 5.81
N LYS A 248 -17.63 1.07 6.89
CA LYS A 248 -16.27 1.67 7.02
C LYS A 248 -15.33 1.19 5.93
N MET A 249 -15.36 -0.10 5.59
CA MET A 249 -14.55 -0.64 4.49
C MET A 249 -14.91 0.05 3.16
N PHE A 250 -16.19 0.19 2.82
CA PHE A 250 -16.63 0.89 1.61
C PHE A 250 -16.25 2.38 1.62
N VAL A 251 -16.34 3.05 2.78
CA VAL A 251 -15.87 4.45 2.92
C VAL A 251 -14.39 4.54 2.59
N GLY A 252 -13.57 3.65 3.16
CA GLY A 252 -12.13 3.62 2.88
C GLY A 252 -11.82 3.44 1.40
N LEU A 253 -12.40 2.40 0.78
CA LEU A 253 -12.16 2.11 -0.65
C LEU A 253 -12.63 3.24 -1.57
N GLY A 254 -13.84 3.75 -1.34
CA GLY A 254 -14.42 4.80 -2.20
C GLY A 254 -13.70 6.14 -2.05
N SER A 255 -13.31 6.53 -0.82
CA SER A 255 -12.58 7.76 -0.53
C SER A 255 -11.17 7.71 -1.10
N LEU A 256 -10.45 6.57 -0.90
CA LEU A 256 -9.15 6.39 -1.54
C LEU A 256 -9.27 6.46 -3.06
N SER A 257 -10.25 5.78 -3.65
CA SER A 257 -10.40 5.73 -5.12
C SER A 257 -10.68 7.10 -5.73
N ARG A 258 -11.63 7.88 -5.18
CA ARG A 258 -12.08 9.15 -5.79
C ARG A 258 -11.35 10.37 -5.24
N GLY A 259 -11.28 10.47 -3.92
CA GLY A 259 -10.72 11.65 -3.26
C GLY A 259 -9.21 11.65 -3.37
N GLU A 260 -8.58 10.74 -2.68
CA GLU A 260 -7.14 10.74 -2.49
C GLU A 260 -6.38 10.38 -3.77
N LEU A 261 -6.63 9.18 -4.35
CA LEU A 261 -5.80 8.67 -5.43
C LEU A 261 -6.10 9.36 -6.76
N ALA A 262 -7.39 9.44 -7.16
CA ALA A 262 -7.74 10.13 -8.40
C ALA A 262 -7.63 11.65 -8.26
N GLY A 263 -8.14 12.22 -7.16
CA GLY A 263 -8.16 13.66 -6.93
C GLY A 263 -6.80 14.23 -6.56
N GLU A 264 -6.37 14.01 -5.32
CA GLU A 264 -5.18 14.67 -4.77
C GLU A 264 -3.89 14.23 -5.48
N ARG A 265 -3.70 12.92 -5.71
CA ARG A 265 -2.41 12.40 -6.20
C ARG A 265 -2.25 12.42 -7.71
N LEU A 266 -3.34 12.38 -8.49
CA LEU A 266 -3.25 12.32 -9.94
C LEU A 266 -3.82 13.55 -10.64
N GLU A 267 -5.05 14.01 -10.29
CA GLU A 267 -5.68 15.16 -10.96
C GLU A 267 -4.86 16.45 -10.72
N VAL A 268 -4.33 16.66 -9.50
CA VAL A 268 -3.53 17.84 -9.16
C VAL A 268 -2.24 17.87 -9.97
N ALA A 269 -1.41 16.84 -9.91
CA ALA A 269 -0.15 16.77 -10.65
C ALA A 269 -0.37 16.83 -12.16
N LEU A 270 -1.41 16.16 -12.70
CA LEU A 270 -1.74 16.21 -14.11
C LEU A 270 -2.18 17.62 -14.58
N ALA A 271 -2.86 18.38 -13.71
CA ALA A 271 -3.34 19.73 -14.03
C ALA A 271 -2.21 20.77 -13.96
N SER A 272 -1.40 20.74 -12.93
CA SER A 272 -0.29 21.68 -12.73
C SER A 272 0.89 21.40 -13.65
N GLN A 273 1.15 20.14 -13.98
CA GLN A 273 2.35 19.65 -14.66
C GLN A 273 3.64 19.98 -13.88
N ASP A 274 3.52 20.07 -12.57
CA ASP A 274 4.61 20.38 -11.64
C ASP A 274 4.99 19.11 -10.87
N GLN A 275 6.27 18.78 -10.84
CA GLN A 275 6.77 17.62 -10.11
C GLN A 275 6.59 17.78 -8.59
N GLU A 276 6.55 19.00 -8.05
CA GLU A 276 6.31 19.27 -6.64
C GLU A 276 4.91 18.82 -6.18
N ASP A 277 3.95 18.68 -7.12
CA ASP A 277 2.61 18.15 -6.87
C ASP A 277 2.56 16.61 -6.96
N GLU A 278 3.70 15.93 -7.06
CA GLU A 278 3.79 14.47 -7.03
C GLU A 278 3.85 13.93 -5.61
N HIS A 279 3.16 12.82 -5.36
CA HIS A 279 3.10 12.22 -4.03
C HIS A 279 4.47 11.78 -3.48
N SER A 280 5.34 11.22 -4.31
CA SER A 280 6.72 10.84 -3.97
C SER A 280 7.71 11.48 -4.94
N CYS A 281 7.75 12.82 -4.93
CA CYS A 281 8.51 13.63 -5.89
C CYS A 281 10.03 13.45 -5.75
N PHE A 282 10.56 13.28 -4.54
CA PHE A 282 12.01 13.20 -4.34
C PHE A 282 12.64 11.92 -4.90
N SER A 283 11.89 10.84 -4.90
CA SER A 283 12.35 9.52 -5.35
C SER A 283 11.81 9.08 -6.71
N ASP A 284 10.94 9.87 -7.36
CA ASP A 284 10.15 9.53 -8.55
C ASP A 284 9.30 8.25 -8.36
N ASN A 285 8.89 7.96 -7.12
CA ASN A 285 8.17 6.71 -6.81
C ASN A 285 6.66 6.82 -6.98
N THR A 286 6.11 7.96 -7.38
CA THR A 286 4.66 8.22 -7.47
C THR A 286 3.93 7.17 -8.30
N HIS A 287 4.50 6.73 -9.43
CA HIS A 287 3.94 5.66 -10.25
C HIS A 287 3.74 4.34 -9.47
N ARG A 288 4.63 4.02 -8.51
CA ARG A 288 4.49 2.83 -7.65
C ARG A 288 3.48 3.04 -6.53
N ASP A 289 3.41 4.24 -5.97
CA ASP A 289 2.38 4.59 -4.97
C ASP A 289 0.98 4.39 -5.55
N VAL A 290 0.75 4.85 -6.80
CA VAL A 290 -0.53 4.66 -7.50
C VAL A 290 -0.89 3.18 -7.64
N VAL A 291 0.07 2.35 -8.05
CA VAL A 291 -0.11 0.90 -8.17
C VAL A 291 -0.40 0.26 -6.80
N ALA A 292 0.36 0.62 -5.78
CA ALA A 292 0.19 0.05 -4.43
C ALA A 292 -1.18 0.42 -3.83
N ASN A 293 -1.64 1.66 -4.00
CA ASN A 293 -2.97 2.10 -3.57
C ASN A 293 -4.09 1.32 -4.29
N ALA A 294 -4.01 1.20 -5.62
CA ALA A 294 -4.99 0.45 -6.40
C ALA A 294 -5.03 -1.04 -5.97
N LYS A 295 -3.87 -1.65 -5.69
CA LYS A 295 -3.77 -3.00 -5.14
C LYS A 295 -4.36 -3.11 -3.73
N GLY A 296 -4.19 -2.10 -2.89
CA GLY A 296 -4.84 -2.04 -1.57
C GLY A 296 -6.36 -2.12 -1.67
N ILE A 297 -6.97 -1.37 -2.59
CA ILE A 297 -8.40 -1.44 -2.88
C ILE A 297 -8.79 -2.84 -3.34
N GLN A 298 -8.05 -3.42 -4.28
CA GLN A 298 -8.29 -4.76 -4.80
C GLN A 298 -8.21 -5.83 -3.70
N ASN A 299 -7.21 -5.73 -2.83
CA ASN A 299 -7.02 -6.68 -1.72
C ASN A 299 -8.23 -6.70 -0.79
N VAL A 300 -8.73 -5.53 -0.39
CA VAL A 300 -9.91 -5.41 0.47
C VAL A 300 -11.17 -5.91 -0.23
N TRP A 301 -11.36 -5.57 -1.50
CA TRP A 301 -12.52 -6.02 -2.28
C TRP A 301 -12.58 -7.54 -2.40
N LEU A 302 -11.45 -8.16 -2.73
CA LEU A 302 -11.34 -9.61 -2.93
C LEU A 302 -11.16 -10.38 -1.61
N GLY A 303 -10.87 -9.72 -0.50
CA GLY A 303 -10.48 -10.37 0.75
C GLY A 303 -9.19 -11.19 0.58
N GLN A 304 -8.22 -10.69 -0.19
CA GLN A 304 -6.97 -11.37 -0.48
C GLN A 304 -5.78 -10.44 -0.26
N TYR A 305 -4.69 -10.96 0.27
CA TYR A 305 -3.45 -10.21 0.44
C TYR A 305 -2.25 -11.13 0.25
N LYS A 306 -1.35 -10.73 -0.64
CA LYS A 306 -0.05 -11.41 -0.82
C LYS A 306 0.97 -10.80 0.13
N ARG A 307 1.44 -11.58 1.09
CA ARG A 307 2.39 -11.17 2.11
C ARG A 307 3.82 -11.03 1.58
N ALA A 308 4.67 -10.37 2.35
CA ALA A 308 6.10 -10.18 2.05
C ALA A 308 6.86 -11.50 1.94
N ASP A 309 6.45 -12.54 2.65
CA ASP A 309 7.03 -13.89 2.57
C ASP A 309 6.54 -14.72 1.37
N GLY A 310 5.67 -14.14 0.52
CA GLY A 310 5.09 -14.78 -0.64
C GLY A 310 3.83 -15.60 -0.38
N SER A 311 3.44 -15.81 0.88
CA SER A 311 2.19 -16.47 1.25
C SER A 311 0.98 -15.60 0.89
N THR A 312 -0.20 -16.22 0.75
CA THR A 312 -1.44 -15.51 0.46
C THR A 312 -2.44 -15.71 1.59
N LEU A 313 -2.91 -14.61 2.16
CA LEU A 313 -4.05 -14.58 3.06
C LEU A 313 -5.32 -14.42 2.21
N GLY A 314 -6.34 -15.28 2.41
CA GLY A 314 -7.62 -15.22 1.70
C GLY A 314 -8.77 -15.61 2.59
N GLY A 315 -9.97 -15.00 2.37
CA GLY A 315 -11.16 -15.30 3.16
C GLY A 315 -12.39 -14.50 2.73
N ALA A 316 -13.38 -14.41 3.63
CA ALA A 316 -14.63 -13.72 3.37
C ALA A 316 -14.44 -12.27 2.92
N SER A 317 -15.09 -11.89 1.83
CA SER A 317 -14.81 -10.65 1.09
C SER A 317 -16.05 -9.78 0.88
N LEU A 318 -15.81 -8.49 0.57
CA LEU A 318 -16.87 -7.58 0.10
C LEU A 318 -17.48 -8.09 -1.20
N ARG A 319 -16.65 -8.61 -2.12
CA ARG A 319 -17.12 -9.21 -3.38
C ARG A 319 -18.17 -10.28 -3.14
N GLU A 320 -17.91 -11.23 -2.24
CA GLU A 320 -18.83 -12.32 -1.94
C GLU A 320 -20.10 -11.83 -1.25
N LEU A 321 -19.97 -10.84 -0.35
CA LEU A 321 -21.13 -10.22 0.32
C LEU A 321 -22.08 -9.55 -0.69
N VAL A 322 -21.53 -8.84 -1.67
CA VAL A 322 -22.27 -8.20 -2.76
C VAL A 322 -22.82 -9.26 -3.73
N ALA A 323 -22.04 -10.25 -4.10
CA ALA A 323 -22.43 -11.32 -5.01
C ALA A 323 -23.65 -12.13 -4.50
N ALA A 324 -23.77 -12.29 -3.19
CA ALA A 324 -24.94 -12.94 -2.58
C ALA A 324 -26.26 -12.18 -2.83
N LYS A 325 -26.22 -10.91 -3.20
CA LYS A 325 -27.36 -10.04 -3.51
C LYS A 325 -27.47 -9.69 -4.98
N ASN A 326 -26.34 -9.40 -5.62
CA ASN A 326 -26.25 -9.00 -7.02
C ASN A 326 -24.95 -9.54 -7.65
N PRO A 327 -24.91 -10.76 -8.17
CA PRO A 327 -23.72 -11.36 -8.76
C PRO A 327 -23.17 -10.57 -9.94
N ALA A 328 -24.01 -9.99 -10.78
CA ALA A 328 -23.59 -9.22 -11.94
C ALA A 328 -22.87 -7.93 -11.54
N LEU A 329 -23.35 -7.24 -10.50
CA LEU A 329 -22.70 -6.06 -9.95
C LEU A 329 -21.34 -6.40 -9.31
N ALA A 330 -21.28 -7.49 -8.54
CA ALA A 330 -20.03 -7.96 -7.94
C ALA A 330 -18.96 -8.24 -9.00
N GLU A 331 -19.36 -8.88 -10.11
CA GLU A 331 -18.45 -9.18 -11.22
C GLU A 331 -18.01 -7.89 -11.94
N ARG A 332 -18.94 -6.98 -12.27
CA ARG A 332 -18.64 -5.68 -12.88
C ARG A 332 -17.65 -4.89 -12.03
N THR A 333 -17.90 -4.78 -10.71
CA THR A 333 -17.02 -4.05 -9.79
C THR A 333 -15.64 -4.73 -9.72
N THR A 334 -15.58 -6.06 -9.73
CA THR A 334 -14.31 -6.80 -9.76
C THR A 334 -13.50 -6.48 -11.01
N GLN A 335 -14.16 -6.48 -12.19
CA GLN A 335 -13.52 -6.16 -13.46
C GLN A 335 -13.05 -4.69 -13.50
N GLN A 336 -13.86 -3.77 -12.96
CA GLN A 336 -13.49 -2.35 -12.88
C GLN A 336 -12.27 -2.13 -11.98
N ILE A 337 -12.20 -2.77 -10.80
CA ILE A 337 -11.04 -2.69 -9.91
C ILE A 337 -9.78 -3.26 -10.59
N ALA A 338 -9.91 -4.40 -11.28
CA ALA A 338 -8.80 -4.97 -12.04
C ALA A 338 -8.34 -4.04 -13.17
N ALA A 339 -9.27 -3.38 -13.85
CA ALA A 339 -8.96 -2.38 -14.89
C ALA A 339 -8.22 -1.16 -14.32
N SER A 340 -8.58 -0.71 -13.10
CA SER A 340 -7.90 0.39 -12.42
C SER A 340 -6.47 0.01 -12.02
N VAL A 341 -6.24 -1.21 -11.53
CA VAL A 341 -4.89 -1.72 -11.25
C VAL A 341 -4.06 -1.78 -12.54
N ALA A 342 -4.64 -2.32 -13.62
CA ALA A 342 -3.94 -2.40 -14.91
C ALA A 342 -3.64 -1.02 -15.51
N ALA A 343 -4.53 -0.04 -15.33
CA ALA A 343 -4.28 1.34 -15.75
C ALA A 343 -3.14 1.98 -14.95
N ALA A 344 -3.12 1.80 -13.63
CA ALA A 344 -2.05 2.24 -12.74
C ALA A 344 -0.69 1.62 -13.14
N GLU A 345 -0.65 0.31 -13.42
CA GLU A 345 0.57 -0.39 -13.88
C GLU A 345 1.04 0.09 -15.28
N GLY A 346 0.18 0.77 -16.03
CA GLY A 346 0.53 1.38 -17.32
C GLY A 346 1.28 2.71 -17.21
N ILE A 347 1.24 3.39 -16.07
CA ILE A 347 1.99 4.63 -15.81
C ILE A 347 3.49 4.29 -15.73
N GLN A 348 4.31 5.08 -16.41
CA GLN A 348 5.74 4.79 -16.54
C GLN A 348 6.59 5.63 -15.58
N ALA A 349 7.80 5.18 -15.32
CA ALA A 349 8.82 5.94 -14.61
C ALA A 349 9.71 6.70 -15.59
N PRO A 350 10.18 7.88 -15.22
CA PRO A 350 9.82 8.67 -14.06
C PRO A 350 8.43 9.31 -14.25
N PHE A 351 7.71 9.53 -13.17
CA PHE A 351 6.34 10.04 -13.24
C PHE A 351 6.25 11.46 -13.80
N ASP A 352 7.25 12.32 -13.58
CA ASP A 352 7.38 13.67 -14.15
C ASP A 352 7.05 13.72 -15.63
N ARG A 353 7.51 12.71 -16.38
CA ARG A 353 7.27 12.64 -17.84
C ARG A 353 5.84 12.25 -18.20
N GLU A 354 5.13 11.69 -17.28
CA GLU A 354 3.75 11.26 -17.47
C GLU A 354 2.75 12.42 -17.33
N ILE A 355 3.13 13.50 -16.62
CA ILE A 355 2.24 14.65 -16.36
C ILE A 355 2.47 15.84 -17.27
N VAL A 356 3.63 15.94 -17.93
CA VAL A 356 4.02 17.12 -18.75
C VAL A 356 3.64 16.98 -20.23
N GLY A 357 3.55 18.13 -20.93
CA GLY A 357 3.34 18.22 -22.36
C GLY A 357 1.92 18.56 -22.78
N ALA A 358 1.61 18.35 -24.05
CA ALA A 358 0.26 18.59 -24.60
C ALA A 358 -0.76 17.61 -24.01
N LYS A 359 -2.05 17.97 -24.02
CA LYS A 359 -3.13 17.15 -23.44
C LYS A 359 -3.21 15.73 -24.00
N ASP A 360 -2.77 15.53 -25.24
CA ASP A 360 -2.73 14.25 -25.94
C ASP A 360 -1.36 13.54 -25.85
N ALA A 361 -0.43 14.06 -25.05
CA ALA A 361 0.85 13.39 -24.81
C ALA A 361 0.62 11.98 -24.21
N PRO A 362 1.35 10.95 -24.68
CA PRO A 362 1.10 9.56 -24.28
C PRO A 362 1.11 9.32 -22.76
N GLY A 363 1.99 10.00 -22.02
CA GLY A 363 2.05 9.93 -20.54
C GLY A 363 0.77 10.48 -19.93
N ARG A 364 0.38 11.70 -20.31
CA ARG A 364 -0.83 12.34 -19.82
C ARG A 364 -2.10 11.52 -20.08
N LEU A 365 -2.16 10.86 -21.23
CA LEU A 365 -3.27 9.96 -21.56
C LEU A 365 -3.29 8.71 -20.65
N ARG A 366 -2.14 8.17 -20.25
CA ARG A 366 -2.08 7.06 -19.29
C ARG A 366 -2.55 7.49 -17.90
N VAL A 367 -2.09 8.63 -17.42
CA VAL A 367 -2.54 9.19 -16.14
C VAL A 367 -4.04 9.49 -16.17
N GLN A 368 -4.54 10.17 -17.21
CA GLN A 368 -5.97 10.46 -17.37
C GLN A 368 -6.82 9.19 -17.41
N LYS A 369 -6.38 8.16 -18.13
CA LYS A 369 -7.05 6.85 -18.16
C LYS A 369 -7.15 6.23 -16.77
N THR A 370 -6.11 6.37 -15.96
CA THR A 370 -6.10 5.87 -14.59
C THR A 370 -7.08 6.64 -13.71
N ILE A 371 -7.12 7.97 -13.83
CA ILE A 371 -8.10 8.83 -13.15
C ILE A 371 -9.52 8.41 -13.52
N ASP A 372 -9.83 8.31 -14.81
CA ASP A 372 -11.17 7.95 -15.31
C ASP A 372 -11.61 6.58 -14.77
N SER A 373 -10.67 5.61 -14.74
CA SER A 373 -10.91 4.27 -14.21
C SER A 373 -11.21 4.27 -12.71
N LEU A 374 -10.45 5.04 -11.93
CA LEU A 374 -10.65 5.18 -10.47
C LEU A 374 -11.96 5.91 -10.15
N VAL A 375 -12.32 6.93 -10.93
CA VAL A 375 -13.61 7.63 -10.81
C VAL A 375 -14.78 6.68 -11.07
N GLN A 376 -14.70 5.85 -12.12
CA GLN A 376 -15.72 4.84 -12.41
C GLN A 376 -15.76 3.78 -11.30
N GLN A 377 -14.62 3.31 -10.83
CA GLN A 377 -14.49 2.38 -9.71
C GLN A 377 -15.19 2.89 -8.45
N SER A 378 -15.04 4.18 -8.12
CA SER A 378 -15.69 4.75 -6.94
C SER A 378 -17.22 4.71 -7.06
N LYS A 379 -17.78 4.92 -8.27
CA LYS A 379 -19.23 4.80 -8.52
C LYS A 379 -19.70 3.36 -8.34
N ASP A 380 -18.98 2.39 -8.90
CA ASP A 380 -19.30 0.97 -8.77
C ASP A 380 -19.22 0.51 -7.31
N LEU A 381 -18.26 1.02 -6.53
CA LEU A 381 -18.16 0.76 -5.09
C LEU A 381 -19.35 1.32 -4.30
N VAL A 382 -19.87 2.49 -4.66
CA VAL A 382 -21.10 3.06 -4.05
C VAL A 382 -22.31 2.20 -4.38
N GLU A 383 -22.45 1.75 -5.64
CA GLU A 383 -23.54 0.83 -6.02
C GLU A 383 -23.42 -0.52 -5.28
N ALA A 384 -22.18 -1.05 -5.15
CA ALA A 384 -21.92 -2.28 -4.42
C ALA A 384 -22.28 -2.15 -2.93
N ALA A 385 -21.98 -1.01 -2.30
CA ALA A 385 -22.38 -0.72 -0.93
C ALA A 385 -23.91 -0.70 -0.78
N ASN A 386 -24.62 -0.06 -1.71
CA ASN A 386 -26.09 -0.05 -1.73
C ASN A 386 -26.67 -1.46 -1.86
N ALA A 387 -26.12 -2.29 -2.75
CA ALA A 387 -26.56 -3.69 -2.91
C ALA A 387 -26.28 -4.53 -1.64
N ALA A 388 -25.23 -4.23 -0.90
CA ALA A 388 -24.96 -4.83 0.41
C ALA A 388 -25.86 -4.33 1.54
N GLY A 389 -26.74 -3.34 1.27
CA GLY A 389 -27.68 -2.78 2.24
C GLY A 389 -27.20 -1.49 2.94
N ILE A 390 -26.16 -0.85 2.43
CA ILE A 390 -25.62 0.40 2.97
C ILE A 390 -26.14 1.57 2.14
N THR A 391 -27.27 2.16 2.57
CA THR A 391 -27.99 3.20 1.81
C THR A 391 -27.44 4.63 1.99
N LYS A 392 -26.56 4.84 2.98
CA LYS A 392 -25.92 6.13 3.25
C LYS A 392 -24.41 5.94 3.30
N LEU A 393 -23.78 6.16 2.17
CA LEU A 393 -22.32 6.16 2.04
C LEU A 393 -21.86 7.58 1.67
N THR A 394 -21.17 8.24 2.59
CA THR A 394 -20.51 9.53 2.33
C THR A 394 -19.02 9.25 2.18
N LEU A 395 -18.51 9.54 1.00
CA LEU A 395 -17.07 9.49 0.75
C LEU A 395 -16.43 10.78 1.23
N VAL A 396 -15.25 10.67 1.79
CA VAL A 396 -14.40 11.84 2.09
C VAL A 396 -13.96 12.40 0.73
N LYS A 397 -14.10 13.70 0.57
CA LYS A 397 -13.57 14.44 -0.58
C LYS A 397 -12.23 15.04 -0.18
N PRO A 398 -11.36 15.29 -1.15
CA PRO A 398 -10.14 16.06 -0.92
C PRO A 398 -10.45 17.41 -0.29
#